data_41cabf7193aa39f83358540b2cb72cdb
#
_entry.id   41cabf7193aa39f83358540b2cb72cdb
#
_cell.length_a   1.000
_cell.length_b   1.000
_cell.length_c   1.000
_cell.angle_alpha   90.00
_cell.angle_beta   90.00
_cell.angle_gamma   90.00
#
_symmetry.space_group_name_H-M   'P 1'
#
loop_
_entity.id
_entity.type
_entity.pdbx_description
1 polymer ?
#
loop_
_entity_poly.entity_id
_entity_poly.type
_entity_poly.pdbx_seq_one_letter_code
_entity_poly.pdbx_strand_id
1 'polypeptide(L)'
;IMTESTTLAPRVATLEDAMQELAFQSARTQEELARLSREMREFKDEMRDFKNETRHEHRELNRKWGEMANRLGTIVEDLVVPSLPQIIRETFAEDIIDLSVRRRRKLPEGRSKEFDAIAVTPTLVCVNSTKATLRSADVDRMVAEIEELREFFPGYRETPVVGILATLAAEDSVVRHATKLGFLVLTVGDELMEVQNPAGFEPRRW
;
A
#
# COMPACT_ATOMS: atom_id res chain seq x y z
N ILE A 1 -69.10 21.36 63.40
CA ILE A 1 -68.29 21.66 62.14
C ILE A 1 -67.08 22.52 62.53
N MET A 2 -66.08 21.96 63.25
CA MET A 2 -64.85 22.68 63.59
C MET A 2 -63.63 21.73 63.73
N THR A 3 -63.48 20.76 62.88
CA THR A 3 -62.37 19.80 62.98
C THR A 3 -61.50 19.66 61.72
N GLU A 4 -61.81 20.25 60.54
CA GLU A 4 -61.05 20.17 59.34
C GLU A 4 -60.00 21.28 59.21
N SER A 5 -60.20 22.45 59.81
CA SER A 5 -59.28 23.59 59.72
C SER A 5 -57.99 23.38 60.53
N THR A 6 -57.97 22.54 61.55
CA THR A 6 -56.86 22.30 62.46
C THR A 6 -55.79 21.33 61.82
N THR A 7 -56.17 20.56 60.82
CA THR A 7 -55.23 19.60 60.11
C THR A 7 -54.64 20.14 58.82
N LEU A 8 -55.17 21.23 58.29
CA LEU A 8 -54.69 21.83 57.05
C LEU A 8 -53.33 22.61 57.23
N ALA A 9 -53.26 23.42 58.33
CA ALA A 9 -52.08 24.25 58.58
C ALA A 9 -50.76 23.45 58.70
N PRO A 10 -50.69 22.34 59.46
CA PRO A 10 -49.43 21.54 59.49
C PRO A 10 -49.12 20.82 58.16
N ARG A 11 -50.12 20.48 57.35
CA ARG A 11 -49.93 19.90 56.01
C ARG A 11 -49.43 20.91 55.01
N VAL A 12 -49.82 22.16 55.09
CA VAL A 12 -49.34 23.26 54.25
C VAL A 12 -47.89 23.56 54.60
N ALA A 13 -47.52 23.65 55.88
CA ALA A 13 -46.12 23.86 56.29
C ALA A 13 -45.20 22.75 55.83
N THR A 14 -45.60 21.48 55.93
CA THR A 14 -44.81 20.34 55.39
C THR A 14 -44.71 20.36 53.87
N LEU A 15 -45.65 20.87 53.13
CA LEU A 15 -45.62 21.02 51.69
C LEU A 15 -44.70 22.16 51.27
N GLU A 16 -44.73 23.28 52.02
CA GLU A 16 -43.81 24.40 51.79
C GLU A 16 -42.35 24.00 52.03
N ASP A 17 -42.06 23.26 53.09
CA ASP A 17 -40.70 22.70 53.33
C ASP A 17 -40.26 21.76 52.22
N ALA A 18 -41.14 20.87 51.77
CA ALA A 18 -40.81 19.96 50.65
C ALA A 18 -40.62 20.71 49.33
N MET A 19 -41.37 21.77 49.07
CA MET A 19 -41.14 22.63 47.88
C MET A 19 -39.83 23.38 47.94
N GLN A 20 -39.42 23.89 49.12
CA GLN A 20 -38.10 24.55 49.27
C GLN A 20 -36.98 23.58 49.07
N GLU A 21 -37.06 22.37 49.61
CA GLU A 21 -36.06 21.31 49.41
C GLU A 21 -35.95 20.92 47.90
N LEU A 22 -37.10 20.73 47.23
CA LEU A 22 -37.15 20.48 45.80
C LEU A 22 -36.55 21.60 44.96
N ALA A 23 -36.81 22.86 45.33
CA ALA A 23 -36.24 24.04 44.67
C ALA A 23 -34.72 24.07 44.84
N PHE A 24 -34.22 23.78 46.05
CA PHE A 24 -32.78 23.69 46.32
C PHE A 24 -32.08 22.56 45.52
N GLN A 25 -32.67 21.36 45.51
CA GLN A 25 -32.18 20.23 44.75
C GLN A 25 -32.18 20.50 43.24
N SER A 26 -33.28 21.14 42.75
CA SER A 26 -33.37 21.55 41.33
C SER A 26 -32.31 22.53 40.93
N ALA A 27 -32.03 23.56 41.76
CA ALA A 27 -30.99 24.52 41.50
C ALA A 27 -29.61 23.86 41.46
N ARG A 28 -29.32 22.97 42.39
CA ARG A 28 -28.06 22.20 42.43
C ARG A 28 -27.90 21.30 41.18
N THR A 29 -28.93 20.59 40.78
CA THR A 29 -28.95 19.76 39.61
C THR A 29 -28.71 20.59 38.34
N GLN A 30 -29.32 21.77 38.23
CA GLN A 30 -29.11 22.68 37.12
C GLN A 30 -27.64 23.16 37.04
N GLU A 31 -27.02 23.46 38.19
CA GLU A 31 -25.59 23.85 38.25
C GLU A 31 -24.66 22.71 37.81
N GLU A 32 -24.90 21.49 38.30
CA GLU A 32 -24.18 20.30 37.89
C GLU A 32 -24.33 20.01 36.38
N LEU A 33 -25.53 20.13 35.82
CA LEU A 33 -25.78 20.00 34.39
C LEU A 33 -25.06 21.07 33.56
N ALA A 34 -25.03 22.31 34.04
CA ALA A 34 -24.32 23.39 33.38
C ALA A 34 -22.79 23.16 33.37
N ARG A 35 -22.24 22.62 34.47
CA ARG A 35 -20.83 22.22 34.58
C ARG A 35 -20.53 21.08 33.61
N LEU A 36 -21.29 20.01 33.64
CA LEU A 36 -21.13 18.86 32.75
C LEU A 36 -21.23 19.25 31.29
N SER A 37 -22.12 20.16 30.95
CA SER A 37 -22.30 20.68 29.61
C SER A 37 -21.07 21.50 29.11
N ARG A 38 -20.35 22.16 30.02
CA ARG A 38 -19.06 22.82 29.68
C ARG A 38 -17.97 21.80 29.44
N GLU A 39 -17.77 20.87 30.38
CA GLU A 39 -16.77 19.79 30.28
C GLU A 39 -16.97 18.95 29.01
N MET A 40 -18.21 18.63 28.65
CA MET A 40 -18.53 17.93 27.40
C MET A 40 -18.17 18.73 26.14
N ARG A 41 -18.30 20.06 26.16
CA ARG A 41 -17.89 20.90 25.02
C ARG A 41 -16.40 20.95 24.89
N GLU A 42 -15.68 21.14 25.98
CA GLU A 42 -14.21 21.14 26.02
C GLU A 42 -13.67 19.79 25.53
N PHE A 43 -14.18 18.68 26.06
CA PHE A 43 -13.80 17.35 25.61
C PHE A 43 -14.06 17.11 24.10
N LYS A 44 -15.19 17.59 23.59
CA LYS A 44 -15.53 17.50 22.17
C LYS A 44 -14.53 18.27 21.29
N ASP A 45 -14.10 19.44 21.73
CA ASP A 45 -13.13 20.26 21.01
C ASP A 45 -11.75 19.61 21.06
N GLU A 46 -11.30 19.12 22.20
CA GLU A 46 -10.04 18.35 22.34
C GLU A 46 -10.03 17.09 21.45
N MET A 47 -11.13 16.33 21.44
CA MET A 47 -11.27 15.15 20.58
C MET A 47 -11.25 15.49 19.09
N ARG A 48 -11.79 16.64 18.72
CA ARG A 48 -11.74 17.11 17.33
C ARG A 48 -10.30 17.46 16.94
N ASP A 49 -9.57 18.14 17.80
CA ASP A 49 -8.20 18.55 17.55
C ASP A 49 -7.26 17.33 17.52
N PHE A 50 -7.40 16.40 18.46
CA PHE A 50 -6.70 15.12 18.43
C PHE A 50 -6.94 14.33 17.15
N LYS A 51 -8.21 14.26 16.69
CA LYS A 51 -8.55 13.60 15.43
C LYS A 51 -7.89 14.26 14.21
N ASN A 52 -7.78 15.59 14.21
CA ASN A 52 -7.15 16.34 13.12
C ASN A 52 -5.64 16.12 13.12
N GLU A 53 -5.01 16.15 14.29
CA GLU A 53 -3.58 15.90 14.47
C GLU A 53 -3.23 14.47 14.02
N THR A 54 -3.94 13.46 14.52
CA THR A 54 -3.76 12.05 14.12
C THR A 54 -3.90 11.87 12.59
N ARG A 55 -4.86 12.55 11.96
CA ARG A 55 -5.00 12.51 10.50
C ARG A 55 -3.85 13.18 9.76
N HIS A 56 -3.27 14.22 10.34
CA HIS A 56 -2.10 14.88 9.76
C HIS A 56 -0.87 13.98 9.86
N GLU A 57 -0.61 13.41 11.03
CA GLU A 57 0.48 12.46 11.25
C GLU A 57 0.40 11.24 10.33
N HIS A 58 -0.80 10.64 10.16
CA HIS A 58 -1.00 9.54 9.23
C HIS A 58 -0.70 9.91 7.79
N ARG A 59 -1.05 11.11 7.35
CA ARG A 59 -0.73 11.58 5.99
C ARG A 59 0.77 11.78 5.80
N GLU A 60 1.46 12.36 6.78
CA GLU A 60 2.91 12.50 6.74
C GLU A 60 3.63 11.15 6.74
N LEU A 61 3.18 10.21 7.58
CA LEU A 61 3.72 8.86 7.63
C LEU A 61 3.56 8.14 6.27
N ASN A 62 2.36 8.19 5.68
CA ASN A 62 2.10 7.60 4.36
C ASN A 62 2.97 8.25 3.26
N ARG A 63 3.21 9.56 3.31
CA ARG A 63 4.12 10.23 2.37
C ARG A 63 5.56 9.73 2.52
N LYS A 64 6.07 9.66 3.75
CA LYS A 64 7.42 9.14 4.03
C LYS A 64 7.57 7.68 3.61
N TRP A 65 6.54 6.85 3.83
CA TRP A 65 6.50 5.47 3.34
C TRP A 65 6.54 5.40 1.82
N GLY A 66 5.78 6.25 1.13
CA GLY A 66 5.80 6.32 -0.33
C GLY A 66 7.18 6.71 -0.87
N GLU A 67 7.83 7.71 -0.27
CA GLU A 67 9.18 8.13 -0.64
C GLU A 67 10.22 7.02 -0.41
N MET A 68 10.12 6.30 0.72
CA MET A 68 11.00 5.17 1.03
C MET A 68 10.79 3.99 0.06
N ALA A 69 9.53 3.65 -0.25
CA ALA A 69 9.20 2.61 -1.23
C ALA A 69 9.75 2.95 -2.63
N ASN A 70 9.67 4.22 -3.06
CA ASN A 70 10.24 4.65 -4.33
C ASN A 70 11.77 4.55 -4.35
N ARG A 71 12.44 4.93 -3.25
CA ARG A 71 13.91 4.77 -3.12
C ARG A 71 14.33 3.31 -3.15
N LEU A 72 13.59 2.43 -2.46
CA LEU A 72 13.86 0.99 -2.49
C LEU A 72 13.69 0.42 -3.90
N GLY A 73 12.66 0.84 -4.65
CA GLY A 73 12.48 0.47 -6.06
C GLY A 73 13.70 0.82 -6.92
N THR A 74 14.23 2.04 -6.76
CA THR A 74 15.44 2.48 -7.49
C THR A 74 16.65 1.63 -7.13
N ILE A 75 16.85 1.30 -5.84
CA ILE A 75 17.97 0.44 -5.40
C ILE A 75 17.87 -0.95 -6.05
N VAL A 76 16.67 -1.55 -6.13
CA VAL A 76 16.51 -2.87 -6.78
C VAL A 76 16.88 -2.79 -8.26
N GLU A 77 16.44 -1.74 -8.97
CA GLU A 77 16.79 -1.53 -10.37
C GLU A 77 18.32 -1.41 -10.55
N ASP A 78 18.99 -0.69 -9.64
CA ASP A 78 20.45 -0.51 -9.66
C ASP A 78 21.22 -1.83 -9.37
N LEU A 79 20.61 -2.80 -8.68
CA LEU A 79 21.17 -4.14 -8.47
C LEU A 79 20.85 -5.08 -9.62
N VAL A 80 19.68 -4.97 -10.25
CA VAL A 80 19.22 -5.84 -11.33
C VAL A 80 20.07 -5.67 -12.57
N VAL A 81 20.32 -4.44 -12.99
CA VAL A 81 21.01 -4.12 -14.26
C VAL A 81 22.38 -4.78 -14.37
N PRO A 82 23.29 -4.69 -13.39
CA PRO A 82 24.59 -5.36 -13.45
C PRO A 82 24.50 -6.89 -13.33
N SER A 83 23.40 -7.43 -12.80
CA SER A 83 23.20 -8.88 -12.67
C SER A 83 22.72 -9.54 -13.97
N LEU A 84 21.97 -8.81 -14.81
CA LEU A 84 21.34 -9.37 -16.01
C LEU A 84 22.32 -10.06 -16.97
N PRO A 85 23.52 -9.53 -17.28
CA PRO A 85 24.42 -10.18 -18.22
C PRO A 85 24.85 -11.58 -17.78
N GLN A 86 25.16 -11.76 -16.50
CA GLN A 86 25.55 -13.05 -15.97
C GLN A 86 24.37 -14.02 -15.96
N ILE A 87 23.21 -13.59 -15.44
CA ILE A 87 21.99 -14.40 -15.33
C ILE A 87 21.51 -14.87 -16.71
N ILE A 88 21.52 -13.97 -17.72
CA ILE A 88 21.10 -14.31 -19.08
C ILE A 88 22.08 -15.31 -19.72
N ARG A 89 23.40 -15.14 -19.53
CA ARG A 89 24.39 -16.08 -20.01
C ARG A 89 24.24 -17.46 -19.34
N GLU A 90 24.03 -17.52 -18.06
CA GLU A 90 23.88 -18.78 -17.33
C GLU A 90 22.55 -19.48 -17.66
N THR A 91 21.48 -18.73 -17.89
CA THR A 91 20.15 -19.29 -18.16
C THR A 91 19.93 -19.68 -19.61
N PHE A 92 20.43 -18.88 -20.55
CA PHE A 92 20.14 -19.04 -21.98
C PHE A 92 21.39 -19.36 -22.86
N ALA A 93 22.58 -19.32 -22.26
CA ALA A 93 23.87 -19.45 -22.98
C ALA A 93 24.05 -18.39 -24.09
N GLU A 94 23.49 -17.19 -23.87
CA GLU A 94 23.57 -16.06 -24.81
C GLU A 94 24.10 -14.80 -24.14
N ASP A 95 24.75 -13.94 -24.92
CA ASP A 95 25.19 -12.63 -24.47
C ASP A 95 24.18 -11.54 -24.86
N ILE A 96 24.05 -10.51 -23.99
CA ILE A 96 23.24 -9.32 -24.29
C ILE A 96 23.91 -8.50 -25.38
N ILE A 97 23.20 -8.17 -26.45
CA ILE A 97 23.62 -7.29 -27.52
C ILE A 97 23.09 -5.87 -27.41
N ASP A 98 21.96 -5.68 -26.71
CA ASP A 98 21.40 -4.36 -26.37
C ASP A 98 20.74 -4.43 -24.99
N LEU A 99 21.05 -3.45 -24.14
CA LEU A 99 20.46 -3.31 -22.82
C LEU A 99 19.93 -1.90 -22.63
N SER A 100 18.63 -1.78 -22.50
CA SER A 100 17.95 -0.52 -22.26
C SER A 100 17.34 -0.52 -20.86
N VAL A 101 17.64 0.51 -20.05
CA VAL A 101 17.14 0.70 -18.68
C VAL A 101 16.18 1.88 -18.66
N ARG A 102 15.07 1.77 -17.90
CA ARG A 102 14.03 2.81 -17.77
C ARG A 102 13.59 3.33 -19.14
N ARG A 103 13.36 2.41 -20.05
CA ARG A 103 13.02 2.75 -21.43
C ARG A 103 11.58 3.20 -21.55
N ARG A 104 11.38 4.50 -21.68
CA ARG A 104 10.06 5.10 -21.91
C ARG A 104 9.78 5.23 -23.41
N ARG A 105 8.59 4.79 -23.80
CA ARG A 105 8.08 4.98 -25.15
C ARG A 105 6.66 5.54 -25.12
N LYS A 106 6.38 6.44 -26.07
CA LYS A 106 5.04 7.01 -26.30
C LYS A 106 4.55 6.59 -27.67
N LEU A 107 3.31 6.10 -27.74
CA LEU A 107 2.65 5.76 -28.99
C LEU A 107 1.95 7.01 -29.61
N PRO A 108 1.66 6.99 -30.92
CA PRO A 108 1.03 8.12 -31.60
C PRO A 108 -0.32 8.54 -31.00
N GLU A 109 -1.10 7.59 -30.49
CA GLU A 109 -2.38 7.82 -29.80
C GLU A 109 -2.25 8.42 -28.41
N GLY A 110 -1.00 8.66 -27.92
CA GLY A 110 -0.73 9.35 -26.68
C GLY A 110 -0.44 8.44 -25.47
N ARG A 111 -0.68 7.12 -25.56
CA ARG A 111 -0.29 6.17 -24.51
C ARG A 111 1.22 6.16 -24.32
N SER A 112 1.68 6.16 -23.08
CA SER A 112 3.10 6.14 -22.73
C SER A 112 3.33 5.07 -21.68
N LYS A 113 4.39 4.27 -21.87
CA LYS A 113 4.83 3.24 -20.89
C LYS A 113 6.33 3.32 -20.72
N GLU A 114 6.77 3.04 -19.51
CA GLU A 114 8.15 2.84 -19.11
C GLU A 114 8.34 1.37 -18.77
N PHE A 115 9.42 0.78 -19.30
CA PHE A 115 9.86 -0.57 -19.00
C PHE A 115 11.15 -0.48 -18.15
N ASP A 116 11.20 -1.19 -17.03
CA ASP A 116 12.30 -1.08 -16.07
C ASP A 116 13.64 -1.49 -16.70
N ALA A 117 13.69 -2.66 -17.37
CA ALA A 117 14.80 -3.02 -18.24
C ALA A 117 14.34 -3.92 -19.39
N ILE A 118 14.98 -3.76 -20.55
CA ILE A 118 14.84 -4.62 -21.72
C ILE A 118 16.23 -5.04 -22.14
N ALA A 119 16.51 -6.34 -22.11
CA ALA A 119 17.75 -6.92 -22.59
C ALA A 119 17.46 -7.74 -23.86
N VAL A 120 18.20 -7.47 -24.93
CA VAL A 120 18.08 -8.15 -26.21
C VAL A 120 19.29 -9.04 -26.39
N THR A 121 19.05 -10.27 -26.78
CA THR A 121 20.11 -11.23 -27.20
C THR A 121 19.94 -11.59 -28.69
N PRO A 122 20.79 -12.39 -29.30
CA PRO A 122 20.63 -12.81 -30.69
C PRO A 122 19.28 -13.50 -30.98
N THR A 123 18.69 -14.24 -30.03
CA THR A 123 17.49 -15.05 -30.30
C THR A 123 16.27 -14.69 -29.45
N LEU A 124 16.40 -13.87 -28.39
CA LEU A 124 15.28 -13.54 -27.50
C LEU A 124 15.37 -12.12 -26.93
N VAL A 125 14.25 -11.66 -26.40
CA VAL A 125 14.13 -10.41 -25.65
C VAL A 125 13.74 -10.72 -24.22
N CYS A 126 14.53 -10.28 -23.25
CA CYS A 126 14.17 -10.34 -21.84
C CYS A 126 13.56 -9.01 -21.40
N VAL A 127 12.35 -9.01 -20.86
CA VAL A 127 11.74 -7.85 -20.23
C VAL A 127 11.72 -8.05 -18.72
N ASN A 128 12.30 -7.09 -18.00
CA ASN A 128 12.36 -7.12 -16.55
C ASN A 128 11.36 -6.13 -15.93
N SER A 129 10.63 -6.61 -14.93
CA SER A 129 9.81 -5.76 -14.06
C SER A 129 10.31 -5.88 -12.62
N THR A 130 10.55 -4.72 -12.00
CA THR A 130 11.18 -4.61 -10.69
C THR A 130 10.19 -4.16 -9.65
N LYS A 131 10.16 -4.83 -8.50
CA LYS A 131 9.31 -4.49 -7.35
C LYS A 131 10.10 -4.58 -6.05
N ALA A 132 9.90 -3.64 -5.12
CA ALA A 132 10.49 -3.76 -3.79
C ALA A 132 9.97 -5.02 -3.06
N THR A 133 8.69 -5.33 -3.21
CA THR A 133 8.06 -6.57 -2.73
C THR A 133 7.18 -7.14 -3.84
N LEU A 134 7.46 -8.36 -4.27
CA LEU A 134 6.70 -9.03 -5.32
C LEU A 134 5.42 -9.65 -4.74
N ARG A 135 4.29 -9.42 -5.42
CA ARG A 135 2.97 -9.97 -5.07
C ARG A 135 2.39 -10.75 -6.25
N SER A 136 1.44 -11.65 -5.98
CA SER A 136 0.77 -12.42 -7.03
C SER A 136 0.13 -11.55 -8.13
N ALA A 137 -0.44 -10.41 -7.76
CA ALA A 137 -0.99 -9.45 -8.72
C ALA A 137 0.07 -8.83 -9.66
N ASP A 138 1.32 -8.72 -9.22
CA ASP A 138 2.42 -8.25 -10.06
C ASP A 138 2.85 -9.33 -11.06
N VAL A 139 2.85 -10.59 -10.62
CA VAL A 139 3.09 -11.76 -11.47
C VAL A 139 2.04 -11.86 -12.58
N ASP A 140 0.76 -11.72 -12.22
CA ASP A 140 -0.35 -11.77 -13.20
C ASP A 140 -0.28 -10.61 -14.20
N ARG A 141 0.16 -9.43 -13.75
CA ARG A 141 0.33 -8.25 -14.61
C ARG A 141 1.47 -8.42 -15.62
N MET A 142 2.49 -9.22 -15.29
CA MET A 142 3.63 -9.44 -16.19
C MET A 142 3.23 -10.06 -17.53
N VAL A 143 2.17 -10.88 -17.57
CA VAL A 143 1.62 -11.43 -18.82
C VAL A 143 1.17 -10.32 -19.76
N ALA A 144 0.39 -9.36 -19.24
CA ALA A 144 -0.05 -8.21 -20.01
C ALA A 144 1.13 -7.30 -20.41
N GLU A 145 2.15 -7.22 -19.57
CA GLU A 145 3.35 -6.42 -19.84
C GLU A 145 4.16 -6.94 -21.04
N ILE A 146 4.22 -8.25 -21.23
CA ILE A 146 4.83 -8.88 -22.41
C ILE A 146 4.03 -8.54 -23.69
N GLU A 147 2.71 -8.57 -23.62
CA GLU A 147 1.85 -8.18 -24.76
C GLU A 147 2.03 -6.70 -25.12
N GLU A 148 2.04 -5.84 -24.10
CA GLU A 148 2.31 -4.40 -24.28
C GLU A 148 3.71 -4.13 -24.84
N LEU A 149 4.74 -4.90 -24.43
CA LEU A 149 6.08 -4.77 -25.01
C LEU A 149 6.03 -4.87 -26.53
N ARG A 150 5.32 -5.86 -27.08
CA ARG A 150 5.17 -6.05 -28.53
C ARG A 150 4.40 -4.93 -29.22
N GLU A 151 3.44 -4.35 -28.53
CA GLU A 151 2.70 -3.20 -29.02
C GLU A 151 3.58 -1.94 -29.06
N PHE A 152 4.30 -1.68 -27.98
CA PHE A 152 5.21 -0.53 -27.89
C PHE A 152 6.46 -0.69 -28.77
N PHE A 153 6.95 -1.92 -28.98
CA PHE A 153 8.13 -2.23 -29.77
C PHE A 153 7.82 -3.26 -30.87
N PRO A 154 7.20 -2.84 -31.99
CA PRO A 154 6.81 -3.76 -33.07
C PRO A 154 7.95 -4.59 -33.65
N GLY A 155 9.22 -4.12 -33.53
CA GLY A 155 10.40 -4.89 -33.94
C GLY A 155 10.64 -6.17 -33.15
N TYR A 156 9.97 -6.34 -31.99
CA TYR A 156 10.09 -7.55 -31.17
C TYR A 156 8.91 -8.52 -31.33
N ARG A 157 8.01 -8.29 -32.30
CA ARG A 157 6.78 -9.11 -32.47
C ARG A 157 7.08 -10.59 -32.69
N GLU A 158 8.04 -10.85 -33.54
CA GLU A 158 8.41 -12.21 -33.96
C GLU A 158 9.53 -12.81 -33.07
N THR A 159 10.09 -12.01 -32.16
CA THR A 159 11.15 -12.47 -31.28
C THR A 159 10.55 -13.05 -30.01
N PRO A 160 10.99 -14.26 -29.58
CA PRO A 160 10.58 -14.81 -28.30
C PRO A 160 10.88 -13.86 -27.14
N VAL A 161 9.93 -13.68 -26.24
CA VAL A 161 10.06 -12.80 -25.07
C VAL A 161 10.10 -13.64 -23.82
N VAL A 162 11.03 -13.33 -22.92
CA VAL A 162 11.13 -13.92 -21.58
C VAL A 162 10.85 -12.84 -20.53
N GLY A 163 9.96 -13.13 -19.60
CA GLY A 163 9.66 -12.24 -18.48
C GLY A 163 10.55 -12.53 -17.27
N ILE A 164 11.13 -11.47 -16.71
CA ILE A 164 11.96 -11.49 -15.51
C ILE A 164 11.29 -10.63 -14.45
N LEU A 165 11.10 -11.18 -13.25
CA LEU A 165 10.56 -10.49 -12.08
C LEU A 165 11.65 -10.33 -11.03
N ALA A 166 12.09 -9.10 -10.79
CA ALA A 166 13.15 -8.80 -9.82
C ALA A 166 12.57 -8.12 -8.57
N THR A 167 13.02 -8.54 -7.38
CA THR A 167 12.50 -8.04 -6.12
C THR A 167 13.50 -8.11 -4.97
N LEU A 168 13.33 -7.27 -3.93
CA LEU A 168 14.06 -7.44 -2.65
C LEU A 168 13.49 -8.59 -1.82
N ALA A 169 12.16 -8.80 -1.88
CA ALA A 169 11.49 -9.80 -1.09
C ALA A 169 10.30 -10.39 -1.85
N ALA A 170 10.15 -11.70 -1.77
CA ALA A 170 8.99 -12.44 -2.25
C ALA A 170 8.69 -13.60 -1.29
N GLU A 171 7.41 -13.89 -1.09
CA GLU A 171 6.99 -15.11 -0.41
C GLU A 171 7.17 -16.31 -1.33
N ASP A 172 7.50 -17.48 -0.77
CA ASP A 172 7.66 -18.73 -1.52
C ASP A 172 6.43 -19.07 -2.38
N SER A 173 5.24 -18.72 -1.91
CA SER A 173 3.99 -18.87 -2.65
C SER A 173 3.96 -18.09 -3.94
N VAL A 174 4.49 -16.88 -3.92
CA VAL A 174 4.57 -15.96 -5.08
C VAL A 174 5.65 -16.43 -6.05
N VAL A 175 6.82 -16.86 -5.54
CA VAL A 175 7.88 -17.47 -6.37
C VAL A 175 7.35 -18.71 -7.11
N ARG A 176 6.63 -19.61 -6.40
CA ARG A 176 6.01 -20.77 -7.04
C ARG A 176 4.96 -20.38 -8.09
N HIS A 177 4.18 -19.33 -7.85
CA HIS A 177 3.21 -18.83 -8.81
C HIS A 177 3.89 -18.31 -10.07
N ALA A 178 4.91 -17.45 -9.93
CA ALA A 178 5.70 -16.93 -11.03
C ALA A 178 6.38 -18.03 -11.84
N THR A 179 6.97 -19.01 -11.15
CA THR A 179 7.60 -20.20 -11.78
C THR A 179 6.58 -21.01 -12.59
N LYS A 180 5.37 -21.21 -12.06
CA LYS A 180 4.28 -21.89 -12.78
C LYS A 180 3.87 -21.19 -14.07
N LEU A 181 3.87 -19.86 -14.08
CA LEU A 181 3.59 -19.06 -15.26
C LEU A 181 4.77 -18.98 -16.23
N GLY A 182 5.95 -19.44 -15.81
CA GLY A 182 7.17 -19.48 -16.64
C GLY A 182 8.05 -18.25 -16.54
N PHE A 183 7.90 -17.44 -15.48
CA PHE A 183 8.73 -16.27 -15.24
C PHE A 183 10.00 -16.60 -14.46
N LEU A 184 11.12 -15.96 -14.86
CA LEU A 184 12.34 -15.98 -14.09
C LEU A 184 12.20 -15.02 -12.90
N VAL A 185 12.48 -15.48 -11.69
CA VAL A 185 12.39 -14.69 -10.46
C VAL A 185 13.77 -14.44 -9.90
N LEU A 186 14.09 -13.16 -9.67
CA LEU A 186 15.35 -12.71 -9.10
C LEU A 186 15.12 -12.06 -7.74
N THR A 187 15.92 -12.43 -6.75
CA THR A 187 15.97 -11.73 -5.46
C THR A 187 17.40 -11.29 -5.16
N VAL A 188 17.56 -10.44 -4.17
CA VAL A 188 18.89 -10.01 -3.72
C VAL A 188 19.60 -11.18 -3.07
N GLY A 189 20.78 -11.53 -3.60
CA GLY A 189 21.74 -12.44 -3.03
C GLY A 189 22.83 -11.74 -2.23
N ASP A 190 23.95 -12.43 -2.01
CA ASP A 190 25.04 -11.89 -1.17
C ASP A 190 25.73 -10.68 -1.82
N GLU A 191 25.93 -10.68 -3.14
CA GLU A 191 26.59 -9.57 -3.85
C GLU A 191 25.69 -8.93 -4.92
N LEU A 192 24.92 -9.72 -5.63
CA LEU A 192 24.07 -9.33 -6.75
C LEU A 192 22.71 -10.04 -6.66
N MET A 193 21.93 -9.96 -7.75
CA MET A 193 20.66 -10.69 -7.83
C MET A 193 20.90 -12.18 -8.11
N GLU A 194 20.09 -13.04 -7.48
CA GLU A 194 20.13 -14.49 -7.64
C GLU A 194 18.79 -15.05 -8.13
N VAL A 195 18.85 -16.13 -8.93
CA VAL A 195 17.67 -16.83 -9.44
C VAL A 195 17.05 -17.67 -8.33
N GLN A 196 15.75 -17.47 -8.06
CA GLN A 196 15.00 -18.18 -7.04
C GLN A 196 14.17 -19.35 -7.57
N ASN A 197 14.12 -19.53 -8.87
CA ASN A 197 13.45 -20.67 -9.47
C ASN A 197 14.18 -21.98 -9.13
N PRO A 198 13.46 -23.12 -9.06
CA PRO A 198 14.10 -24.42 -8.81
C PRO A 198 15.17 -24.78 -9.86
N ALA A 199 16.16 -25.56 -9.47
CA ALA A 199 17.17 -26.08 -10.39
C ALA A 199 16.52 -26.79 -11.58
N GLY A 200 17.01 -26.50 -12.80
CA GLY A 200 16.46 -27.02 -14.03
C GLY A 200 15.18 -26.34 -14.53
N PHE A 201 14.79 -25.22 -13.94
CA PHE A 201 13.67 -24.42 -14.45
C PHE A 201 14.03 -23.81 -15.82
N GLU A 202 13.16 -23.97 -16.77
CA GLU A 202 13.24 -23.33 -18.07
C GLU A 202 12.18 -22.24 -18.18
N PRO A 203 12.57 -20.96 -18.33
CA PRO A 203 11.65 -19.87 -18.51
C PRO A 203 10.81 -20.02 -19.79
N ARG A 204 9.54 -19.67 -19.69
CA ARG A 204 8.66 -19.66 -20.86
C ARG A 204 9.09 -18.61 -21.86
N ARG A 205 9.12 -19.00 -23.12
CA ARG A 205 9.27 -18.11 -24.27
C ARG A 205 7.90 -17.79 -24.80
N TRP A 206 7.50 -16.56 -24.64
CA TRP A 206 6.19 -16.04 -25.05
C TRP A 206 6.20 -15.65 -26.52
#